data_9ce591f9b49c47a9db96509b62614d64
#
_entry.id   9ce591f9b49c47a9db96509b62614d64
#
_cell.length_a   1.000
_cell.length_b   1.000
_cell.length_c   1.000
_cell.angle_alpha   90.00
_cell.angle_beta   90.00
_cell.angle_gamma   90.00
#
_symmetry.space_group_name_H-M   'P 1'
#
loop_
_entity.id
_entity.type
_entity.pdbx_description
1 polymer ?
#
loop_
_entity_poly.entity_id
_entity_poly.type
_entity_poly.pdbx_seq_one_letter_code
_entity_poly.pdbx_strand_id
1 'polypeptide(L)'
;TDILGVFGAQAGKIKTLDAQALAAAIAAPLTREARISPAAFRFKLTDLARKAGKTIVLPEGDEPRTVKAAAICAERGIAKSVLLAEPESVKKVAAEQGVTLGADVTIINPADVRENYVARLVELRKSKGLTEEQARAQLEDTVVLGTMMLEAGEVEGLVSGAVHTTAN
;
A
#
# COMPACT_ATOMS: atom_id res chain seq x y z
N THR A 1 -14.28 -46.76 5.36
CA THR A 1 -15.08 -46.12 6.41
C THR A 1 -16.38 -45.68 5.76
N ASP A 2 -17.41 -46.41 6.14
CA ASP A 2 -18.69 -46.43 5.44
C ASP A 2 -19.50 -45.16 5.74
N ILE A 3 -19.45 -44.20 4.83
CA ILE A 3 -20.22 -42.94 4.92
C ILE A 3 -21.74 -43.21 4.90
N LEU A 4 -22.18 -44.30 4.29
CA LEU A 4 -23.59 -44.73 4.25
C LEU A 4 -24.11 -45.15 5.62
N GLY A 5 -23.26 -45.73 6.50
CA GLY A 5 -23.64 -46.12 7.84
C GLY A 5 -24.01 -44.94 8.75
N VAL A 6 -23.37 -43.80 8.56
CA VAL A 6 -23.65 -42.55 9.35
C VAL A 6 -25.01 -41.94 8.95
N PHE A 7 -25.38 -42.01 7.70
CA PHE A 7 -26.68 -41.53 7.22
C PHE A 7 -27.82 -42.45 7.62
N GLY A 8 -27.59 -43.78 7.62
CA GLY A 8 -28.58 -44.76 8.02
C GLY A 8 -29.01 -44.65 9.48
N ALA A 9 -28.09 -44.34 10.39
CA ALA A 9 -28.40 -44.19 11.82
C ALA A 9 -29.19 -42.88 12.15
N GLN A 10 -29.19 -41.90 11.28
CA GLN A 10 -29.95 -40.66 11.44
C GLN A 10 -31.27 -40.66 10.68
N ALA A 11 -31.45 -41.52 9.69
CA ALA A 11 -32.67 -41.57 8.87
C ALA A 11 -33.94 -41.85 9.70
N GLY A 12 -33.84 -42.58 10.82
CA GLY A 12 -34.95 -42.80 11.73
C GLY A 12 -35.39 -41.61 12.59
N LYS A 13 -34.60 -40.53 12.61
CA LYS A 13 -34.91 -39.29 13.35
C LYS A 13 -35.44 -38.16 12.48
N ILE A 14 -35.40 -38.35 11.15
CA ILE A 14 -35.95 -37.35 10.20
C ILE A 14 -37.45 -37.67 10.06
N LYS A 15 -38.23 -37.27 11.01
CA LYS A 15 -39.68 -37.14 10.83
C LYS A 15 -39.87 -36.06 9.74
N THR A 16 -40.35 -36.48 8.58
CA THR A 16 -40.90 -35.64 7.49
C THR A 16 -40.59 -34.17 7.64
N LEU A 17 -39.42 -33.74 7.11
CA LEU A 17 -39.17 -32.35 6.89
C LEU A 17 -40.25 -31.87 5.92
N ASP A 18 -41.13 -31.00 6.42
CA ASP A 18 -42.09 -30.30 5.56
C ASP A 18 -41.31 -29.60 4.45
N ALA A 19 -41.71 -29.86 3.20
CA ALA A 19 -41.04 -29.27 2.02
C ALA A 19 -41.00 -27.73 2.10
N GLN A 20 -41.99 -27.11 2.75
CA GLN A 20 -42.04 -25.66 2.99
C GLN A 20 -40.99 -25.23 4.03
N ALA A 21 -40.80 -25.98 5.11
CA ALA A 21 -39.78 -25.71 6.12
C ALA A 21 -38.36 -25.88 5.55
N LEU A 22 -38.14 -26.87 4.69
CA LEU A 22 -36.88 -27.06 3.98
C LEU A 22 -36.62 -25.93 2.99
N ALA A 23 -37.61 -25.53 2.20
CA ALA A 23 -37.51 -24.41 1.29
C ALA A 23 -37.22 -23.08 2.04
N ALA A 24 -37.86 -22.85 3.18
CA ALA A 24 -37.62 -21.69 4.01
C ALA A 24 -36.20 -21.70 4.62
N ALA A 25 -35.70 -22.87 5.05
CA ALA A 25 -34.34 -23.01 5.59
C ALA A 25 -33.27 -22.80 4.51
N ILE A 26 -33.54 -23.21 3.26
CA ILE A 26 -32.64 -22.99 2.10
C ILE A 26 -32.69 -21.52 1.66
N ALA A 27 -33.88 -20.90 1.73
CA ALA A 27 -34.07 -19.48 1.36
C ALA A 27 -33.66 -18.51 2.48
N ALA A 28 -33.47 -18.98 3.71
CA ALA A 28 -32.98 -18.14 4.80
C ALA A 28 -31.60 -17.58 4.40
N PRO A 29 -31.41 -16.23 4.41
CA PRO A 29 -30.11 -15.67 4.15
C PRO A 29 -29.11 -16.26 5.14
N LEU A 30 -28.01 -16.79 4.60
CA LEU A 30 -26.90 -17.25 5.44
C LEU A 30 -26.41 -16.08 6.28
N THR A 31 -26.89 -15.95 7.50
CA THR A 31 -26.50 -14.90 8.47
C THR A 31 -25.06 -15.05 8.94
N ARG A 32 -24.35 -16.05 8.42
CA ARG A 32 -22.93 -16.22 8.67
C ARG A 32 -22.19 -15.13 7.93
N GLU A 33 -21.62 -14.17 8.67
CA GLU A 33 -20.68 -13.23 8.07
C GLU A 33 -19.66 -14.01 7.25
N ALA A 34 -19.64 -13.76 5.95
CA ALA A 34 -18.71 -14.42 5.05
C ALA A 34 -17.29 -14.00 5.44
N ARG A 35 -16.58 -14.87 6.16
CA ARG A 35 -15.16 -14.63 6.49
C ARG A 35 -14.40 -14.59 5.18
N ILE A 36 -13.91 -13.41 4.82
CA ILE A 36 -13.11 -13.22 3.62
C ILE A 36 -11.77 -13.94 3.85
N SER A 37 -11.40 -14.85 2.96
CA SER A 37 -10.10 -15.50 3.02
C SER A 37 -8.97 -14.48 2.83
N PRO A 38 -7.74 -14.73 3.33
CA PRO A 38 -6.61 -13.82 3.13
C PRO A 38 -6.32 -13.52 1.65
N ALA A 39 -6.55 -14.48 0.77
CA ALA A 39 -6.39 -14.30 -0.68
C ALA A 39 -7.47 -13.37 -1.25
N ALA A 40 -8.73 -13.58 -0.89
CA ALA A 40 -9.83 -12.73 -1.31
C ALA A 40 -9.70 -11.30 -0.75
N PHE A 41 -9.20 -11.15 0.47
CA PHE A 41 -8.93 -9.85 1.07
C PHE A 41 -7.83 -9.09 0.29
N ARG A 42 -6.70 -9.76 -0.01
CA ARG A 42 -5.64 -9.17 -0.83
C ARG A 42 -6.12 -8.79 -2.22
N PHE A 43 -6.91 -9.64 -2.86
CA PHE A 43 -7.52 -9.33 -4.15
C PHE A 43 -8.38 -8.08 -4.08
N LYS A 44 -9.26 -7.99 -3.08
CA LYS A 44 -10.12 -6.81 -2.86
C LYS A 44 -9.31 -5.52 -2.65
N LEU A 45 -8.24 -5.57 -1.84
CA LEU A 45 -7.36 -4.42 -1.61
C LEU A 45 -6.67 -3.99 -2.91
N THR A 46 -6.14 -4.95 -3.68
CA THR A 46 -5.49 -4.67 -4.96
C THR A 46 -6.47 -4.05 -5.97
N ASP A 47 -7.69 -4.56 -6.04
CA ASP A 47 -8.73 -4.02 -6.93
C ASP A 47 -9.12 -2.59 -6.54
N LEU A 48 -9.28 -2.32 -5.23
CA LEU A 48 -9.54 -0.97 -4.73
C LEU A 48 -8.38 -0.02 -5.03
N ALA A 49 -7.14 -0.46 -4.83
CA ALA A 49 -5.95 0.35 -5.11
C ALA A 49 -5.84 0.71 -6.60
N ARG A 50 -6.06 -0.26 -7.50
CA ARG A 50 -6.09 -0.03 -8.94
C ARG A 50 -7.14 1.01 -9.36
N LYS A 51 -8.35 0.90 -8.80
CA LYS A 51 -9.44 1.84 -9.07
C LYS A 51 -9.15 3.23 -8.52
N ALA A 52 -8.43 3.32 -7.42
CA ALA A 52 -8.05 4.59 -6.81
C ALA A 52 -6.99 5.35 -7.61
N GLY A 53 -6.08 4.65 -8.32
CA GLY A 53 -5.07 5.24 -9.21
C GLY A 53 -4.14 6.24 -8.53
N LYS A 54 -3.78 5.98 -7.27
CA LYS A 54 -3.05 6.92 -6.41
C LYS A 54 -1.55 6.91 -6.65
N THR A 55 -0.92 8.05 -6.38
CA THR A 55 0.53 8.24 -6.42
C THR A 55 1.09 8.20 -5.00
N ILE A 56 2.10 7.37 -4.77
CA ILE A 56 2.72 7.15 -3.47
C ILE A 56 4.19 7.52 -3.54
N VAL A 57 4.65 8.36 -2.63
CA VAL A 57 6.08 8.66 -2.50
C VAL A 57 6.78 7.66 -1.59
N LEU A 58 7.95 7.24 -2.02
CA LEU A 58 8.83 6.28 -1.34
C LEU A 58 10.17 6.99 -1.08
N PRO A 59 10.34 7.55 0.14
CA PRO A 59 11.51 8.37 0.48
C PRO A 59 12.86 7.64 0.39
N GLU A 60 12.86 6.33 0.62
CA GLU A 60 14.05 5.47 0.55
C GLU A 60 14.17 4.88 -0.85
N GLY A 61 14.25 5.78 -1.86
CA GLY A 61 14.04 5.45 -3.26
C GLY A 61 15.10 4.55 -3.92
N ASP A 62 16.30 4.43 -3.34
CA ASP A 62 17.37 3.55 -3.82
C ASP A 62 17.58 2.30 -2.95
N GLU A 63 16.71 2.07 -1.97
CA GLU A 63 16.75 0.84 -1.19
C GLU A 63 16.21 -0.33 -2.04
N PRO A 64 16.93 -1.49 -2.09
CA PRO A 64 16.59 -2.59 -3.01
C PRO A 64 15.16 -3.12 -2.92
N ARG A 65 14.60 -3.23 -1.70
CA ARG A 65 13.22 -3.69 -1.49
C ARG A 65 12.21 -2.67 -1.98
N THR A 66 12.52 -1.37 -1.79
CA THR A 66 11.69 -0.24 -2.24
C THR A 66 11.64 -0.18 -3.76
N VAL A 67 12.79 -0.28 -4.43
CA VAL A 67 12.89 -0.32 -5.90
C VAL A 67 12.10 -1.50 -6.47
N LYS A 68 12.25 -2.69 -5.88
CA LYS A 68 11.52 -3.88 -6.29
C LYS A 68 10.01 -3.74 -6.05
N ALA A 69 9.62 -3.17 -4.92
CA ALA A 69 8.20 -2.94 -4.62
C ALA A 69 7.57 -1.94 -5.60
N ALA A 70 8.26 -0.85 -5.93
CA ALA A 70 7.81 0.12 -6.92
C ALA A 70 7.60 -0.52 -8.30
N ALA A 71 8.55 -1.34 -8.76
CA ALA A 71 8.43 -2.07 -10.02
C ALA A 71 7.19 -3.00 -10.03
N ILE A 72 6.97 -3.77 -8.96
CA ILE A 72 5.82 -4.67 -8.83
C ILE A 72 4.50 -3.88 -8.76
N CYS A 73 4.47 -2.76 -8.06
CA CYS A 73 3.27 -1.92 -7.97
C CYS A 73 2.90 -1.34 -9.34
N ALA A 74 3.88 -0.86 -10.09
CA ALA A 74 3.69 -0.36 -11.45
C ALA A 74 3.23 -1.47 -12.40
N GLU A 75 3.90 -2.62 -12.43
CA GLU A 75 3.54 -3.77 -13.26
C GLU A 75 2.09 -4.23 -13.02
N ARG A 76 1.66 -4.22 -11.77
CA ARG A 76 0.32 -4.65 -11.37
C ARG A 76 -0.72 -3.54 -11.39
N GLY A 77 -0.34 -2.30 -11.72
CA GLY A 77 -1.22 -1.12 -11.70
C GLY A 77 -1.80 -0.81 -10.31
N ILE A 78 -1.06 -1.14 -9.24
CA ILE A 78 -1.53 -0.96 -7.85
C ILE A 78 -1.43 0.51 -7.45
N ALA A 79 -0.32 1.17 -7.79
CA ALA A 79 -0.06 2.58 -7.50
C ALA A 79 0.98 3.11 -8.48
N LYS A 80 0.96 4.41 -8.73
CA LYS A 80 2.10 5.14 -9.26
C LYS A 80 3.07 5.39 -8.12
N SER A 81 4.38 5.28 -8.38
CA SER A 81 5.40 5.42 -7.34
C SER A 81 6.35 6.57 -7.67
N VAL A 82 6.64 7.39 -6.68
CA VAL A 82 7.70 8.41 -6.74
C VAL A 82 8.83 7.96 -5.84
N LEU A 83 9.99 7.68 -6.42
CA LEU A 83 11.21 7.31 -5.70
C LEU A 83 12.05 8.56 -5.46
N LEU A 84 12.33 8.88 -4.19
CA LEU A 84 13.21 9.98 -3.82
C LEU A 84 14.63 9.45 -3.66
N ALA A 85 15.42 9.56 -4.69
CA ALA A 85 16.83 9.19 -4.68
C ALA A 85 17.55 9.74 -5.92
N GLU A 86 18.86 9.63 -5.92
CA GLU A 86 19.69 9.95 -7.07
C GLU A 86 19.39 8.95 -8.21
N PRO A 87 19.06 9.43 -9.43
CA PRO A 87 18.60 8.57 -10.53
C PRO A 87 19.55 7.44 -10.90
N GLU A 88 20.86 7.68 -10.88
CA GLU A 88 21.84 6.66 -11.22
C GLU A 88 21.93 5.56 -10.15
N SER A 89 21.76 5.94 -8.87
CA SER A 89 21.65 4.98 -7.76
C SER A 89 20.46 4.03 -7.96
N VAL A 90 19.30 4.58 -8.27
CA VAL A 90 18.08 3.79 -8.52
C VAL A 90 18.25 2.85 -9.71
N LYS A 91 18.82 3.35 -10.83
CA LYS A 91 19.07 2.53 -12.03
C LYS A 91 20.01 1.36 -11.74
N LYS A 92 21.08 1.62 -10.98
CA LYS A 92 22.03 0.59 -10.56
C LYS A 92 21.32 -0.47 -9.72
N VAL A 93 20.58 -0.06 -8.70
CA VAL A 93 19.82 -0.99 -7.83
C VAL A 93 18.78 -1.77 -8.64
N ALA A 94 18.05 -1.14 -9.56
CA ALA A 94 17.09 -1.82 -10.42
C ALA A 94 17.75 -2.92 -11.26
N ALA A 95 18.93 -2.64 -11.84
CA ALA A 95 19.71 -3.61 -12.58
C ALA A 95 20.19 -4.78 -11.68
N GLU A 96 20.69 -4.49 -10.49
CA GLU A 96 21.13 -5.50 -9.51
C GLU A 96 19.96 -6.39 -9.04
N GLN A 97 18.77 -5.82 -8.92
CA GLN A 97 17.56 -6.56 -8.54
C GLN A 97 16.88 -7.27 -9.74
N GLY A 98 17.37 -7.05 -10.96
CA GLY A 98 16.81 -7.63 -12.17
C GLY A 98 15.37 -7.15 -12.45
N VAL A 99 15.03 -5.92 -12.08
CA VAL A 99 13.71 -5.33 -12.31
C VAL A 99 13.79 -4.18 -13.31
N THR A 100 12.70 -4.01 -14.07
CA THR A 100 12.52 -2.87 -14.96
C THR A 100 11.51 -1.91 -14.36
N LEU A 101 11.88 -0.64 -14.27
CA LEU A 101 10.97 0.40 -13.80
C LEU A 101 10.08 0.83 -14.97
N GLY A 102 8.76 0.66 -14.80
CA GLY A 102 7.75 1.04 -15.80
C GLY A 102 7.46 2.55 -15.78
N ALA A 103 6.57 2.98 -16.70
CA ALA A 103 6.18 4.38 -16.84
C ALA A 103 5.49 4.97 -15.58
N ASP A 104 4.92 4.12 -14.73
CA ASP A 104 4.27 4.52 -13.47
C ASP A 104 5.27 4.67 -12.30
N VAL A 105 6.57 4.62 -12.56
CA VAL A 105 7.62 4.91 -11.58
C VAL A 105 8.36 6.18 -12.00
N THR A 106 8.24 7.21 -11.18
CA THR A 106 8.97 8.47 -11.34
C THR A 106 10.13 8.52 -10.35
N ILE A 107 11.31 8.93 -10.79
CA ILE A 107 12.48 9.12 -9.94
C ILE A 107 12.72 10.62 -9.81
N ILE A 108 12.81 11.10 -8.60
CA ILE A 108 13.08 12.52 -8.30
C ILE A 108 14.35 12.59 -7.45
N ASN A 109 15.34 13.34 -7.95
CA ASN A 109 16.52 13.67 -7.16
C ASN A 109 16.13 14.67 -6.06
N PRO A 110 16.27 14.34 -4.76
CA PRO A 110 15.96 15.23 -3.66
C PRO A 110 16.66 16.60 -3.76
N ALA A 111 17.90 16.61 -4.28
CA ALA A 111 18.69 17.85 -4.41
C ALA A 111 18.03 18.88 -5.34
N ASP A 112 17.28 18.44 -6.34
CA ASP A 112 16.69 19.32 -7.35
C ASP A 112 15.40 19.98 -6.88
N VAL A 113 14.73 19.40 -5.86
CA VAL A 113 13.37 19.84 -5.48
C VAL A 113 13.25 20.38 -4.06
N ARG A 114 14.15 20.00 -3.14
CA ARG A 114 14.03 20.33 -1.70
C ARG A 114 13.92 21.82 -1.41
N GLU A 115 14.57 22.70 -2.19
CA GLU A 115 14.54 24.14 -1.98
C GLU A 115 13.11 24.71 -2.16
N ASN A 116 12.28 24.06 -2.99
CA ASN A 116 10.90 24.48 -3.22
C ASN A 116 10.02 24.39 -1.97
N TYR A 117 10.41 23.59 -1.00
CA TYR A 117 9.63 23.33 0.23
C TYR A 117 10.11 24.10 1.45
N VAL A 118 11.26 24.81 1.36
CA VAL A 118 11.85 25.51 2.52
C VAL A 118 10.88 26.55 3.08
N ALA A 119 10.36 27.42 2.26
CA ALA A 119 9.46 28.50 2.71
C ALA A 119 8.20 27.93 3.36
N ARG A 120 7.64 26.89 2.77
CA ARG A 120 6.42 26.24 3.29
C ARG A 120 6.67 25.50 4.62
N LEU A 121 7.80 24.83 4.76
CA LEU A 121 8.18 24.16 6.02
C LEU A 121 8.39 25.19 7.13
N VAL A 122 9.03 26.33 6.85
CA VAL A 122 9.18 27.44 7.80
C VAL A 122 7.83 27.99 8.23
N GLU A 123 6.91 28.20 7.28
CA GLU A 123 5.55 28.66 7.58
C GLU A 123 4.82 27.69 8.52
N LEU A 124 4.81 26.39 8.20
CA LEU A 124 4.16 25.37 9.00
C LEU A 124 4.75 25.22 10.41
N ARG A 125 6.04 25.49 10.56
CA ARG A 125 6.75 25.40 11.83
C ARG A 125 7.03 26.75 12.49
N LYS A 126 6.39 27.82 12.02
CA LYS A 126 6.55 29.19 12.53
C LYS A 126 6.37 29.29 14.05
N SER A 127 5.37 28.57 14.58
CA SER A 127 5.14 28.52 16.04
C SER A 127 6.27 27.89 16.85
N LYS A 128 7.13 27.11 16.19
CA LYS A 128 8.32 26.46 16.78
C LYS A 128 9.61 27.25 16.52
N GLY A 129 9.52 28.40 15.84
CA GLY A 129 10.68 29.26 15.54
C GLY A 129 11.67 28.66 14.54
N LEU A 130 11.21 27.78 13.63
CA LEU A 130 12.06 27.15 12.62
C LEU A 130 12.63 28.22 11.66
N THR A 131 13.97 28.25 11.52
CA THR A 131 14.66 29.12 10.56
C THR A 131 14.76 28.45 9.18
N GLU A 132 15.00 29.25 8.13
CA GLU A 132 15.22 28.67 6.77
C GLU A 132 16.42 27.73 6.73
N GLU A 133 17.50 28.04 7.43
CA GLU A 133 18.69 27.18 7.50
C GLU A 133 18.35 25.83 8.12
N GLN A 134 17.61 25.85 9.23
CA GLN A 134 17.15 24.63 9.87
C GLN A 134 16.15 23.85 9.00
N ALA A 135 15.29 24.54 8.23
CA ALA A 135 14.39 23.90 7.30
C ALA A 135 15.15 23.22 6.16
N ARG A 136 16.18 23.87 5.59
CA ARG A 136 17.06 23.22 4.59
C ARG A 136 17.73 21.98 5.13
N ALA A 137 18.25 22.05 6.34
CA ALA A 137 18.87 20.89 6.99
C ALA A 137 17.86 19.74 7.23
N GLN A 138 16.62 20.04 7.64
CA GLN A 138 15.58 19.03 7.80
C GLN A 138 15.13 18.41 6.48
N LEU A 139 15.13 19.18 5.37
CA LEU A 139 14.76 18.70 4.05
C LEU A 139 15.85 17.82 3.39
N GLU A 140 17.02 17.68 4.00
CA GLU A 140 18.00 16.64 3.61
C GLU A 140 17.51 15.24 3.93
N ASP A 141 16.67 15.09 4.95
CA ASP A 141 15.94 13.86 5.22
C ASP A 141 14.83 13.67 4.17
N THR A 142 14.96 12.62 3.38
CA THR A 142 13.99 12.28 2.31
C THR A 142 12.59 11.98 2.84
N VAL A 143 12.46 11.55 4.11
CA VAL A 143 11.14 11.32 4.75
C VAL A 143 10.47 12.67 5.02
N VAL A 144 11.22 13.67 5.47
CA VAL A 144 10.72 15.03 5.64
C VAL A 144 10.32 15.62 4.28
N LEU A 145 11.17 15.48 3.27
CA LEU A 145 10.89 15.92 1.92
C LEU A 145 9.62 15.27 1.35
N GLY A 146 9.50 13.95 1.43
CA GLY A 146 8.31 13.22 1.00
C GLY A 146 7.03 13.64 1.76
N THR A 147 7.17 13.98 3.05
CA THR A 147 6.07 14.52 3.85
C THR A 147 5.63 15.90 3.34
N MET A 148 6.57 16.74 2.91
CA MET A 148 6.25 18.03 2.31
C MET A 148 5.58 17.91 0.94
N MET A 149 5.98 16.93 0.13
CA MET A 149 5.29 16.61 -1.13
C MET A 149 3.85 16.16 -0.89
N LEU A 150 3.62 15.37 0.15
CA LEU A 150 2.28 14.95 0.57
C LEU A 150 1.44 16.14 1.07
N GLU A 151 2.04 17.04 1.86
CA GLU A 151 1.39 18.25 2.34
C GLU A 151 1.01 19.19 1.20
N ALA A 152 1.87 19.30 0.18
CA ALA A 152 1.61 20.09 -1.03
C ALA A 152 0.56 19.47 -1.95
N GLY A 153 0.15 18.22 -1.71
CA GLY A 153 -0.83 17.50 -2.54
C GLY A 153 -0.26 16.98 -3.86
N GLU A 154 1.05 16.92 -4.01
CA GLU A 154 1.72 16.38 -5.20
C GLU A 154 1.66 14.86 -5.27
N VAL A 155 1.51 14.22 -4.11
CA VAL A 155 1.29 12.78 -3.95
C VAL A 155 0.16 12.56 -2.96
N GLU A 156 -0.47 11.38 -3.00
CA GLU A 156 -1.61 11.07 -2.12
C GLU A 156 -1.27 10.13 -0.97
N GLY A 157 -0.02 9.71 -0.88
CA GLY A 157 0.45 8.88 0.23
C GLY A 157 1.96 8.81 0.29
N LEU A 158 2.46 8.45 1.47
CA LEU A 158 3.88 8.21 1.74
C LEU A 158 4.03 6.86 2.42
N VAL A 159 5.01 6.07 1.97
CA VAL A 159 5.40 4.80 2.63
C VAL A 159 6.90 4.81 2.85
N SER A 160 7.30 4.71 4.11
CA SER A 160 8.69 4.65 4.57
C SER A 160 8.85 3.53 5.59
N GLY A 161 10.08 3.22 5.98
CA GLY A 161 10.43 2.24 7.01
C GLY A 161 11.28 1.08 6.50
N ALA A 162 11.85 1.21 5.30
CA ALA A 162 12.81 0.22 4.81
C ALA A 162 14.18 0.36 5.49
N VAL A 163 14.57 1.61 5.80
CA VAL A 163 15.83 1.95 6.49
C VAL A 163 15.54 2.78 7.75
N HIS A 164 14.64 3.75 7.67
CA HIS A 164 14.27 4.59 8.80
C HIS A 164 13.44 3.83 9.83
N THR A 165 13.74 4.05 11.10
CA THR A 165 12.94 3.52 12.21
C THR A 165 11.86 4.54 12.61
N THR A 166 10.72 4.04 13.10
CA THR A 166 9.57 4.86 13.53
C THR A 166 9.86 5.71 14.78
N ALA A 167 11.04 5.55 15.38
CA ALA A 167 11.42 6.12 16.68
C ALA A 167 12.51 7.21 16.59
N ASN A 168 12.55 7.94 15.49
CA ASN A 168 13.41 9.13 15.37
C ASN A 168 12.62 10.40 15.61
#